data_4fecb564179a6f80f594de8bd1e3082c
#
_entry.id   4fecb564179a6f80f594de8bd1e3082c
#
_cell.length_a   1.000
_cell.length_b   1.000
_cell.length_c   1.000
_cell.angle_alpha   90.00
_cell.angle_beta   90.00
_cell.angle_gamma   90.00
#
_symmetry.space_group_name_H-M   'P 1'
#
loop_
_entity.id
_entity.type
_entity.pdbx_description
1 polymer ?
#
loop_
_entity_poly.entity_id
_entity_poly.type
_entity_poly.pdbx_seq_one_letter_code
_entity_poly.pdbx_strand_id
1 'polypeptide(L)'
;MMTEEKFWDKFNEKHNSKYYYATKTKRRLSLNRNVSDVIPYSKVRVEWIDILSDSGWADDKQFNKMQLAYPVNEGWLYNKDRYAIKLFASYDREEDGSLTFGDRTMIPAACVKKMTKLP
;
A
#
# COMPACT_ATOMS: atom_id res chain seq x y z
N MET A 1 4.96 3.73 12.70
CA MET A 1 5.48 3.56 12.57
C MET A 1 5.93 3.60 13.06
N MET A 2 6.31 3.62 13.30
CA MET A 2 7.01 3.64 13.59
C MET A 2 7.42 4.33 13.41
N THR A 3 7.72 4.83 13.66
CA THR A 3 8.40 5.36 13.47
C THR A 3 9.26 5.15 13.19
N GLU A 4 9.83 5.28 12.90
CA GLU A 4 10.69 5.02 12.56
C GLU A 4 11.60 5.07 13.24
N GLU A 5 11.90 5.43 13.94
CA GLU A 5 12.71 5.17 14.54
C GLU A 5 12.29 4.51 15.38
N LYS A 6 11.44 4.31 15.51
CA LYS A 6 11.00 3.49 15.82
C LYS A 6 10.44 2.74 15.10
N PHE A 7 10.36 2.88 14.37
CA PHE A 7 10.30 2.15 13.48
C PHE A 7 11.49 1.98 13.00
N TRP A 8 12.43 2.53 13.24
CA TRP A 8 13.58 2.32 13.08
C TRP A 8 14.32 2.11 14.14
N ASP A 9 14.11 2.21 14.73
CA ASP A 9 14.73 1.62 15.68
C ASP A 9 14.24 0.30 15.83
N LYS A 10 13.48 -0.12 15.47
CA LYS A 10 13.02 -1.24 15.30
C LYS A 10 13.14 -1.82 14.23
N PHE A 11 13.46 -1.47 13.64
CA PHE A 11 13.81 -1.93 12.70
C PHE A 11 14.92 -1.67 12.70
N ASN A 12 15.66 -1.05 12.99
CA ASN A 12 16.64 -0.84 13.04
C ASN A 12 17.15 -1.37 13.77
N GLU A 13 16.60 -1.82 14.29
CA GLU A 13 16.72 -2.43 14.67
C GLU A 13 16.32 -3.47 14.17
N LYS A 14 15.98 -3.94 13.54
CA LYS A 14 15.60 -4.75 12.78
C LYS A 14 16.16 -4.93 11.97
N HIS A 15 16.51 -4.57 11.96
CA HIS A 15 16.90 -4.49 11.22
C HIS A 15 17.76 -4.06 11.40
N ASN A 16 17.82 -3.76 11.83
CA ASN A 16 18.37 -3.26 11.86
C ASN A 16 18.77 -2.96 11.86
N SER A 17 18.75 -3.06 12.03
CA SER A 17 18.87 -2.75 11.71
C SER A 17 19.08 -2.15 11.56
N LYS A 18 19.36 -2.11 11.54
CA LYS A 18 19.36 -1.60 11.20
C LYS A 18 19.14 -0.87 11.37
N TYR A 19 19.71 -1.01 12.00
CA TYR A 19 19.27 -0.41 11.90
C TYR A 19 19.27 0.09 12.45
N TYR A 20 19.67 -0.10 12.49
CA TYR A 20 19.53 0.29 12.72
C TYR A 20 19.82 0.77 12.89
N TYR A 21 20.25 0.63 13.04
CA TYR A 21 20.53 0.95 13.02
C TYR A 21 20.53 1.56 13.21
N ALA A 22 20.45 1.58 13.27
CA ALA A 22 20.42 1.88 13.15
C ALA A 22 20.55 2.42 13.60
N THR A 23 20.92 2.40 13.73
CA THR A 23 21.00 2.60 13.82
C THR A 23 21.48 3.17 13.94
N LYS A 24 21.92 3.36 13.86
CA LYS A 24 22.24 3.56 13.70
C LYS A 24 22.45 4.29 13.51
N THR A 25 22.75 4.12 13.63
CA THR A 25 22.77 4.44 13.23
C THR A 25 22.57 4.96 13.38
N LYS A 26 22.30 5.00 13.37
CA LYS A 26 21.83 5.07 13.27
C LYS A 26 21.72 5.77 13.33
N ARG A 27 21.86 5.97 13.47
CA ARG A 27 21.53 6.16 13.33
C ARG A 27 21.65 6.95 13.25
N ARG A 28 21.93 7.32 13.23
CA ARG A 28 21.77 7.66 12.90
C ARG A 28 21.33 8.32 12.92
N LEU A 29 21.00 8.67 12.87
CA LEU A 29 20.26 9.14 12.60
C LEU A 29 19.77 10.00 12.90
N SER A 30 19.55 10.56 12.86
CA SER A 30 18.79 11.22 13.06
C SER A 30 18.35 12.16 12.90
N LEU A 31 18.62 12.70 12.92
CA LEU A 31 18.29 13.84 12.68
C LEU A 31 17.35 14.32 11.67
N ASN A 32 17.27 14.67 10.72
CA ASN A 32 16.40 15.02 9.62
C ASN A 32 15.62 13.85 9.08
N ARG A 33 15.08 13.11 9.94
CA ARG A 33 14.32 11.95 9.57
C ARG A 33 13.05 12.29 8.84
N ASN A 34 12.48 13.47 9.13
CA ASN A 34 11.24 13.88 8.48
C ASN A 34 11.39 13.96 6.98
N VAL A 35 12.54 14.38 6.51
CA VAL A 35 12.78 14.48 5.07
C VAL A 35 12.75 13.11 4.44
N SER A 36 13.30 12.10 5.11
CA SER A 36 13.36 10.75 4.55
C SER A 36 11.99 10.07 4.52
N ASP A 37 11.01 10.61 5.26
CA ASP A 37 9.66 10.04 5.25
C ASP A 37 8.81 10.55 4.10
N VAL A 38 9.29 11.53 3.35
CA VAL A 38 8.56 12.06 2.21
C VAL A 38 8.77 11.14 1.01
N ILE A 39 7.69 10.75 0.38
CA ILE A 39 7.76 9.92 -0.82
C ILE A 39 6.97 10.60 -1.94
N PRO A 40 7.39 10.40 -3.20
CA PRO A 40 6.79 11.11 -4.33
C PRO A 40 5.54 10.39 -4.88
N TYR A 41 4.69 9.93 -3.99
CA TYR A 41 3.47 9.23 -4.38
C TYR A 41 2.29 9.77 -3.61
N SER A 42 1.16 9.96 -4.28
CA SER A 42 -0.06 10.43 -3.65
C SER A 42 -0.78 9.27 -2.98
N LYS A 43 -1.35 9.55 -1.83
CA LYS A 43 -2.18 8.56 -1.15
C LYS A 43 -3.60 8.69 -1.68
N VAL A 44 -4.22 7.56 -1.98
CA VAL A 44 -5.54 7.53 -2.58
C VAL A 44 -6.42 6.47 -1.95
N ARG A 45 -7.72 6.66 -2.12
CA ARG A 45 -8.74 5.64 -1.84
C ARG A 45 -9.33 5.23 -3.17
N VAL A 46 -9.39 3.92 -3.42
CA VAL A 46 -9.97 3.39 -4.65
C VAL A 46 -11.17 2.52 -4.30
N GLU A 47 -12.32 2.89 -4.82
CA GLU A 47 -13.54 2.09 -4.74
C GLU A 47 -13.68 1.37 -6.07
N TRP A 48 -13.82 0.06 -6.04
CA TRP A 48 -13.81 -0.69 -7.28
C TRP A 48 -14.81 -1.83 -7.23
N ILE A 49 -15.03 -2.46 -8.36
CA ILE A 49 -16.02 -3.51 -8.53
C ILE A 49 -15.28 -4.82 -8.76
N ASP A 50 -15.54 -5.79 -7.90
CA ASP A 50 -14.87 -7.07 -7.99
C ASP A 50 -15.87 -8.15 -8.35
N ILE A 51 -15.34 -9.25 -8.84
CA ILE A 51 -16.15 -10.42 -9.14
C ILE A 51 -16.64 -11.06 -7.85
N LEU A 52 -17.71 -11.80 -7.95
CA LEU A 52 -18.18 -12.64 -6.87
C LEU A 52 -18.31 -14.05 -7.42
N SER A 53 -17.76 -15.02 -6.70
CA SER A 53 -17.83 -16.43 -7.08
C SER A 53 -18.42 -17.23 -5.95
N ASP A 54 -19.24 -18.20 -6.30
CA ASP A 54 -19.84 -19.10 -5.32
C ASP A 54 -19.96 -20.46 -6.02
N SER A 55 -19.31 -21.47 -5.47
CA SER A 55 -19.28 -22.80 -6.07
C SER A 55 -20.47 -23.67 -5.62
N GLY A 56 -21.36 -23.11 -4.78
CA GLY A 56 -22.53 -23.86 -4.31
C GLY A 56 -23.63 -23.89 -5.37
N TRP A 57 -24.68 -24.63 -5.03
CA TRP A 57 -25.86 -24.73 -5.88
C TRP A 57 -26.84 -23.64 -5.53
N ALA A 58 -27.51 -23.08 -6.54
CA ALA A 58 -28.48 -22.02 -6.35
C ALA A 58 -29.62 -22.19 -7.35
N ASP A 59 -30.83 -21.88 -6.92
CA ASP A 59 -31.95 -21.77 -7.84
C ASP A 59 -31.99 -20.39 -8.48
N ASP A 60 -32.93 -20.15 -9.35
CA ASP A 60 -33.07 -18.89 -10.06
C ASP A 60 -33.16 -17.71 -9.12
N LYS A 61 -33.96 -17.85 -8.08
CA LYS A 61 -34.21 -16.76 -7.14
C LYS A 61 -32.90 -16.41 -6.40
N GLN A 62 -32.17 -17.39 -5.97
CA GLN A 62 -30.90 -17.18 -5.27
C GLN A 62 -29.85 -16.60 -6.21
N PHE A 63 -29.79 -17.10 -7.45
CA PHE A 63 -28.83 -16.61 -8.41
C PHE A 63 -29.09 -15.14 -8.74
N ASN A 64 -30.38 -14.79 -8.89
CA ASN A 64 -30.73 -13.39 -9.20
C ASN A 64 -30.42 -12.43 -8.07
N LYS A 65 -30.20 -12.89 -6.87
CA LYS A 65 -29.83 -12.05 -5.73
C LYS A 65 -28.34 -11.82 -5.64
N MET A 66 -27.55 -12.56 -6.41
CA MET A 66 -26.10 -12.41 -6.40
C MET A 66 -25.71 -11.02 -6.89
N GLN A 67 -24.78 -10.39 -6.21
CA GLN A 67 -24.33 -9.06 -6.57
C GLN A 67 -22.82 -9.02 -6.56
N LEU A 68 -22.25 -8.13 -7.38
CA LEU A 68 -20.81 -7.93 -7.40
C LEU A 68 -20.34 -7.35 -6.07
N ALA A 69 -19.08 -7.56 -5.78
CA ALA A 69 -18.47 -7.00 -4.58
C ALA A 69 -17.96 -5.59 -4.86
N TYR A 70 -17.93 -4.76 -3.82
CA TYR A 70 -17.50 -3.37 -3.94
C TYR A 70 -16.44 -3.06 -2.89
N PRO A 71 -15.25 -3.58 -3.06
CA PRO A 71 -14.19 -3.34 -2.09
C PRO A 71 -13.62 -1.95 -2.18
N VAL A 72 -12.93 -1.54 -1.12
CA VAL A 72 -12.25 -0.25 -1.03
C VAL A 72 -10.81 -0.51 -0.61
N ASN A 73 -9.87 0.03 -1.36
CA ASN A 73 -8.46 -0.03 -1.03
C ASN A 73 -7.93 1.37 -0.79
N GLU A 74 -7.05 1.50 0.19
CA GLU A 74 -6.31 2.74 0.41
C GLU A 74 -4.83 2.43 0.33
N GLY A 75 -4.07 3.32 -0.28
CA GLY A 75 -2.65 3.17 -0.41
C GLY A 75 -2.08 4.28 -1.25
N TRP A 76 -0.79 4.20 -1.52
CA TRP A 76 -0.13 5.16 -2.39
C TRP A 76 -0.26 4.70 -3.83
N LEU A 77 -0.55 5.66 -4.71
CA LEU A 77 -0.69 5.39 -6.13
C LEU A 77 0.70 5.31 -6.76
N TYR A 78 1.10 4.12 -7.15
CA TYR A 78 2.38 3.91 -7.82
C TYR A 78 2.30 4.43 -9.26
N ASN A 79 1.31 3.97 -10.01
CA ASN A 79 0.97 4.56 -11.30
C ASN A 79 -0.40 4.07 -11.72
N LYS A 80 -0.92 4.70 -12.76
CA LYS A 80 -2.14 4.24 -13.42
C LYS A 80 -2.00 4.45 -14.92
N ASP A 81 -2.61 3.53 -15.66
CA ASP A 81 -2.71 3.68 -17.10
C ASP A 81 -4.10 3.16 -17.50
N ARG A 82 -4.32 3.01 -18.80
CA ARG A 82 -5.64 2.61 -19.27
C ARG A 82 -5.98 1.16 -18.93
N TYR A 83 -5.00 0.38 -18.48
CA TYR A 83 -5.22 -1.03 -18.17
C TYR A 83 -5.38 -1.28 -16.69
N ALA A 84 -4.62 -0.58 -15.85
CA ALA A 84 -4.57 -0.91 -14.44
C ALA A 84 -4.14 0.26 -13.58
N ILE A 85 -4.53 0.17 -12.31
CA ILE A 85 -4.06 1.05 -11.25
C ILE A 85 -3.19 0.19 -10.34
N LYS A 86 -2.02 0.70 -9.98
CA LYS A 86 -1.09 0.00 -9.08
C LYS A 86 -0.95 0.78 -7.80
N LEU A 87 -1.20 0.11 -6.68
CA LEU A 87 -1.11 0.70 -5.34
C LEU A 87 -0.11 -0.07 -4.51
N PHE A 88 0.45 0.58 -3.52
CA PHE A 88 1.19 -0.09 -2.46
C PHE A 88 0.79 0.49 -1.12
N ALA A 89 0.84 -0.32 -0.07
CA ALA A 89 0.42 0.11 1.26
C ALA A 89 1.57 0.11 2.27
N SER A 90 2.72 -0.37 1.86
CA SER A 90 3.92 -0.30 2.68
C SER A 90 5.13 -0.13 1.78
N TYR A 91 6.21 0.38 2.35
CA TYR A 91 7.45 0.57 1.60
C TYR A 91 8.64 0.53 2.54
N ASP A 92 9.80 0.28 1.96
CA ASP A 92 11.06 0.33 2.67
C ASP A 92 12.01 1.22 1.88
N ARG A 93 12.80 2.00 2.60
CA ARG A 93 13.78 2.89 1.97
C ARG A 93 15.15 2.27 2.10
N GLU A 94 15.79 2.06 0.97
CA GLU A 94 17.11 1.46 0.91
C GLU A 94 18.18 2.50 1.25
N GLU A 95 19.40 2.03 1.46
CA GLU A 95 20.51 2.92 1.81
C GLU A 95 20.77 3.98 0.76
N ASP A 96 20.56 3.65 -0.50
CA ASP A 96 20.80 4.59 -1.59
C ASP A 96 19.63 5.53 -1.82
N GLY A 97 18.60 5.45 -0.97
CA GLY A 97 17.43 6.31 -1.08
C GLY A 97 16.32 5.74 -1.94
N SER A 98 16.56 4.64 -2.64
CA SER A 98 15.52 4.02 -3.45
C SER A 98 14.48 3.35 -2.56
N LEU A 99 13.31 3.08 -3.13
CA LEU A 99 12.22 2.45 -2.40
C LEU A 99 11.97 1.05 -2.93
N THR A 100 11.60 0.18 -2.01
CA THR A 100 10.97 -1.09 -2.36
C THR A 100 9.55 -1.06 -1.81
N PHE A 101 8.65 -1.74 -2.49
CA PHE A 101 7.22 -1.59 -2.26
C PHE A 101 6.61 -2.90 -1.80
N GLY A 102 5.79 -2.82 -0.74
CA GLY A 102 5.08 -3.96 -0.20
C GLY A 102 3.58 -3.76 -0.21
N ASP A 103 2.85 -4.83 0.05
CA ASP A 103 1.39 -4.82 0.05
C ASP A 103 0.86 -4.20 -1.23
N ARG A 104 1.31 -4.76 -2.34
CA ARG A 104 1.00 -4.23 -3.66
C ARG A 104 -0.32 -4.78 -4.16
N THR A 105 -1.11 -3.91 -4.76
CA THR A 105 -2.40 -4.29 -5.34
C THR A 105 -2.49 -3.69 -6.73
N MET A 106 -2.98 -4.49 -7.65
CA MET A 106 -3.17 -4.08 -9.02
C MET A 106 -4.63 -4.29 -9.37
N ILE A 107 -5.31 -3.22 -9.76
CA ILE A 107 -6.75 -3.24 -10.02
C ILE A 107 -6.96 -2.89 -11.49
N PRO A 108 -7.73 -3.70 -12.24
CA PRO A 108 -8.02 -3.35 -13.63
C PRO A 108 -8.71 -1.98 -13.68
N ALA A 109 -8.27 -1.14 -14.61
CA ALA A 109 -8.83 0.20 -14.73
C ALA A 109 -10.35 0.15 -14.97
N ALA A 110 -10.80 -0.83 -15.73
CA ALA A 110 -12.23 -0.97 -16.03
C ALA A 110 -13.07 -1.30 -14.79
N CYS A 111 -12.46 -1.78 -13.74
CA CYS A 111 -13.16 -2.12 -12.51
C CYS A 111 -13.19 -0.99 -11.49
N VAL A 112 -12.48 0.10 -11.75
CA VAL A 112 -12.43 1.22 -10.81
C VAL A 112 -13.71 2.03 -10.94
N LYS A 113 -14.39 2.22 -9.81
CA LYS A 113 -15.60 3.01 -9.74
C LYS A 113 -15.29 4.45 -9.39
N LYS A 114 -14.34 4.65 -8.46
CA LYS A 114 -14.00 5.99 -8.00
C LYS A 114 -12.63 5.97 -7.36
N MET A 115 -11.83 6.99 -7.61
CA MET A 115 -10.55 7.18 -6.93
C MET A 115 -10.53 8.57 -6.33
N THR A 116 -10.20 8.67 -5.04
CA THR A 116 -10.17 9.91 -4.29
C THR A 116 -8.79 10.11 -3.72
N LYS A 117 -8.22 11.28 -3.94
CA LYS A 117 -6.93 11.63 -3.35
C LYS A 117 -7.14 11.95 -1.88
N LEU A 118 -6.30 11.37 -1.04
CA LEU A 118 -6.35 11.56 0.41
C LEU A 118 -5.33 12.63 0.84
N PRO A 119 -5.60 13.32 1.98
CA PRO A 119 -4.66 14.32 2.49
C PRO A 119 -3.36 13.73 2.99
#